data_89114cebbe1e74fd13fe5cef381dc1c4
#
_entry.id   89114cebbe1e74fd13fe5cef381dc1c4
#
_cell.length_a   1.000
_cell.length_b   1.000
_cell.length_c   1.000
_cell.angle_alpha   90.00
_cell.angle_beta   90.00
_cell.angle_gamma   90.00
#
_symmetry.space_group_name_H-M   'P 1'
#
loop_
_entity.id
_entity.type
_entity.pdbx_description
1 polymer ?
#
loop_
_entity_poly.entity_id
_entity_poly.type
_entity_poly.pdbx_seq_one_letter_code
_entity_poly.pdbx_strand_id
1 'polypeptide(L)'
;NNFRRLGVQAEVLNGMERLRLLHGMLHMDEPQPFRFSWDWLAPSGLSVKDFIAPSAFEFKTGSSFGVGSKTGCVSFLQILAPELNDRMLADFLDMESSLIVSMHVQSVDQVKAIKTIKRKITDLQKMTIEEQKKAVRSGYDMDIIPSDLATYGTEAKKLLQELQSRNERMFLLTFLVVNVADNRQRLGNNVFQAGSIAQKYNCQLTRLDFQQEEGFMSSLPLGLNQIEIQRGLTTSSVAIFVPFTTQELFQDGKEALYCGLNALSNNLIMVDRKLLKNPNGLILGTPGSGKSFSAKREI
;
A
#
# COMPACT_ATOMS: atom_id res chain seq x y z
N ASN A 1 5.95 8.32 19.94
CA ASN A 1 5.57 9.69 20.30
C ASN A 1 5.06 10.55 19.13
N ASN A 2 5.53 10.32 17.89
CA ASN A 2 5.08 11.12 16.73
C ASN A 2 3.62 10.82 16.35
N PHE A 3 3.18 9.57 16.39
CA PHE A 3 1.78 9.20 16.13
C PHE A 3 0.82 9.84 17.11
N ARG A 4 1.16 9.89 18.41
CA ARG A 4 0.33 10.56 19.43
C ARG A 4 0.16 12.06 19.17
N ARG A 5 1.19 12.74 18.62
CA ARG A 5 1.09 14.16 18.23
C ARG A 5 0.10 14.41 17.10
N LEU A 6 -0.11 13.40 16.25
CA LEU A 6 -1.10 13.42 15.15
C LEU A 6 -2.49 12.97 15.60
N GLY A 7 -2.70 12.70 16.89
CA GLY A 7 -3.99 12.19 17.42
C GLY A 7 -4.22 10.69 17.16
N VAL A 8 -3.20 9.98 16.64
CA VAL A 8 -3.30 8.55 16.34
C VAL A 8 -2.93 7.75 17.57
N GLN A 9 -3.81 6.83 17.98
CA GLN A 9 -3.50 5.82 18.99
C GLN A 9 -2.69 4.72 18.34
N ALA A 10 -1.49 4.49 18.83
CA ALA A 10 -0.60 3.44 18.35
C ALA A 10 -0.01 2.69 19.55
N GLU A 11 -0.20 1.39 19.56
CA GLU A 11 0.32 0.47 20.57
C GLU A 11 1.31 -0.49 19.93
N VAL A 12 2.37 -0.81 20.68
CA VAL A 12 3.36 -1.79 20.24
C VAL A 12 2.86 -3.19 20.56
N LEU A 13 2.72 -4.03 19.55
CA LEU A 13 2.34 -5.42 19.75
C LEU A 13 3.35 -6.15 20.65
N ASN A 14 2.84 -6.85 21.65
CA ASN A 14 3.66 -7.74 22.47
C ASN A 14 4.05 -9.02 21.69
N GLY A 15 4.90 -9.87 22.29
CA GLY A 15 5.39 -11.08 21.63
C GLY A 15 4.26 -12.04 21.21
N MET A 16 3.24 -12.21 22.05
CA MET A 16 2.09 -13.08 21.76
C MET A 16 1.24 -12.53 20.59
N GLU A 17 0.98 -11.25 20.60
CA GLU A 17 0.21 -10.58 19.55
C GLU A 17 0.93 -10.64 18.20
N ARG A 18 2.25 -10.45 18.19
CA ARG A 18 3.08 -10.60 16.98
C ARG A 18 3.04 -12.04 16.43
N LEU A 19 3.14 -13.03 17.30
CA LEU A 19 3.05 -14.44 16.89
C LEU A 19 1.67 -14.77 16.34
N ARG A 20 0.60 -14.26 16.96
CA ARG A 20 -0.77 -14.45 16.47
C ARG A 20 -0.96 -13.81 15.09
N LEU A 21 -0.42 -12.61 14.87
CA LEU A 21 -0.46 -11.94 13.58
C LEU A 21 0.27 -12.77 12.51
N LEU A 22 1.49 -13.21 12.78
CA LEU A 22 2.27 -14.04 11.85
C LEU A 22 1.58 -15.38 11.57
N HIS A 23 1.05 -16.05 12.61
CA HIS A 23 0.28 -17.27 12.45
C HIS A 23 -0.90 -17.07 11.52
N GLY A 24 -1.71 -15.99 11.70
CA GLY A 24 -2.85 -15.70 10.83
C GLY A 24 -2.45 -15.42 9.39
N MET A 25 -1.30 -14.77 9.16
CA MET A 25 -0.79 -14.51 7.81
C MET A 25 -0.22 -15.76 7.13
N LEU A 26 0.26 -16.73 7.89
CA LEU A 26 0.84 -17.98 7.37
C LEU A 26 -0.18 -19.10 7.22
N HIS A 27 -1.31 -19.03 7.97
CA HIS A 27 -2.42 -20.00 7.89
C HIS A 27 -3.64 -19.39 7.18
N MET A 28 -3.42 -18.97 5.94
CA MET A 28 -4.49 -18.38 5.10
C MET A 28 -5.46 -19.43 4.54
N ASP A 29 -5.13 -20.70 4.67
CA ASP A 29 -5.91 -21.83 4.17
C ASP A 29 -7.13 -22.15 5.05
N GLU A 30 -6.94 -22.17 6.36
CA GLU A 30 -8.02 -22.29 7.33
C GLU A 30 -7.68 -21.47 8.57
N PRO A 31 -8.62 -20.69 9.12
CA PRO A 31 -8.40 -19.95 10.35
C PRO A 31 -8.28 -20.92 11.52
N GLN A 32 -7.09 -21.47 11.70
CA GLN A 32 -6.79 -22.31 12.85
C GLN A 32 -6.61 -21.43 14.09
N PRO A 33 -7.20 -21.79 15.24
CA PRO A 33 -6.99 -21.05 16.46
C PRO A 33 -5.53 -21.12 16.86
N PHE A 34 -4.87 -19.97 16.99
CA PHE A 34 -3.51 -19.90 17.48
C PHE A 34 -3.44 -20.36 18.93
N ARG A 35 -2.87 -21.55 19.15
CA ARG A 35 -2.67 -22.17 20.45
C ARG A 35 -1.20 -22.13 20.81
N PHE A 36 -0.85 -21.21 21.70
CA PHE A 36 0.53 -21.02 22.17
C PHE A 36 0.57 -20.53 23.62
N SER A 37 1.49 -21.04 24.40
CA SER A 37 1.90 -20.51 25.70
C SER A 37 3.40 -20.54 25.83
N TRP A 38 3.98 -19.53 26.44
CA TRP A 38 5.41 -19.47 26.72
C TRP A 38 5.90 -20.65 27.58
N ASP A 39 5.03 -21.15 28.47
CA ASP A 39 5.31 -22.29 29.36
C ASP A 39 5.49 -23.60 28.59
N TRP A 40 5.03 -23.68 27.35
CA TRP A 40 5.14 -24.89 26.53
C TRP A 40 6.49 -25.02 25.83
N LEU A 41 7.22 -23.93 25.63
CA LEU A 41 8.47 -23.95 24.86
C LEU A 41 9.53 -24.84 25.51
N ALA A 42 9.85 -24.60 26.77
CA ALA A 42 10.91 -25.34 27.46
C ALA A 42 10.62 -26.86 27.56
N PRO A 43 9.39 -27.31 27.96
CA PRO A 43 9.09 -28.73 28.05
C PRO A 43 8.93 -29.42 26.69
N SER A 44 8.48 -28.71 25.65
CA SER A 44 8.21 -29.32 24.34
C SER A 44 9.46 -29.51 23.49
N GLY A 45 10.53 -28.75 23.75
CA GLY A 45 11.73 -28.72 22.90
C GLY A 45 11.46 -28.08 21.53
N LEU A 46 10.28 -27.50 21.31
CA LEU A 46 9.90 -26.81 20.08
C LEU A 46 10.40 -25.37 20.10
N SER A 47 10.59 -24.80 18.92
CA SER A 47 10.86 -23.39 18.76
C SER A 47 9.58 -22.60 18.52
N VAL A 48 9.61 -21.28 18.72
CA VAL A 48 8.49 -20.39 18.41
C VAL A 48 8.03 -20.53 16.95
N LYS A 49 8.97 -20.85 16.05
CA LYS A 49 8.68 -21.04 14.61
C LYS A 49 7.75 -22.21 14.36
N ASP A 50 7.85 -23.28 15.15
CA ASP A 50 7.05 -24.50 14.98
C ASP A 50 5.57 -24.25 15.29
N PHE A 51 5.25 -23.22 16.09
CA PHE A 51 3.88 -22.84 16.40
C PHE A 51 3.23 -21.90 15.38
N ILE A 52 4.04 -21.22 14.56
CA ILE A 52 3.54 -20.28 13.56
C ILE A 52 3.69 -20.80 12.12
N ALA A 53 4.54 -21.80 11.90
CA ALA A 53 4.77 -22.33 10.56
C ALA A 53 3.53 -23.05 10.02
N PRO A 54 3.19 -22.87 8.75
CA PRO A 54 2.14 -23.65 8.08
C PRO A 54 2.63 -25.08 7.88
N SER A 55 1.70 -25.97 7.49
CA SER A 55 1.99 -27.39 7.27
C SER A 55 3.05 -27.65 6.19
N ALA A 56 3.16 -26.79 5.21
CA ALA A 56 4.15 -26.85 4.14
C ALA A 56 4.43 -25.49 3.51
N PHE A 57 5.68 -25.31 3.06
CA PHE A 57 6.08 -24.28 2.10
C PHE A 57 6.63 -24.95 0.85
N GLU A 58 6.25 -24.44 -0.32
CA GLU A 58 6.74 -24.93 -1.59
C GLU A 58 7.09 -23.79 -2.54
N PHE A 59 8.37 -23.59 -2.85
CA PHE A 59 8.90 -22.58 -3.78
C PHE A 59 9.52 -23.21 -5.04
N LYS A 60 8.99 -24.36 -5.50
CA LYS A 60 9.56 -25.10 -6.65
C LYS A 60 9.33 -24.43 -8.00
N THR A 61 8.26 -23.65 -8.13
CA THR A 61 7.95 -22.95 -9.38
C THR A 61 8.46 -21.52 -9.31
N GLY A 62 9.13 -21.04 -10.36
CA GLY A 62 9.64 -19.68 -10.40
C GLY A 62 8.54 -18.60 -10.38
N SER A 63 7.28 -18.96 -10.59
CA SER A 63 6.18 -18.02 -10.81
C SER A 63 5.08 -18.04 -9.74
N SER A 64 5.13 -18.99 -8.81
CA SER A 64 4.15 -19.15 -7.73
C SER A 64 4.76 -19.95 -6.58
N PHE A 65 4.14 -19.89 -5.42
CA PHE A 65 4.54 -20.66 -4.25
C PHE A 65 3.33 -21.39 -3.64
N GLY A 66 3.60 -22.42 -2.84
CA GLY A 66 2.62 -23.09 -2.02
C GLY A 66 2.78 -22.74 -0.54
N VAL A 67 1.67 -22.56 0.16
CA VAL A 67 1.61 -22.35 1.61
C VAL A 67 0.41 -23.11 2.17
N GLY A 68 0.69 -24.17 2.98
CA GLY A 68 -0.36 -25.10 3.40
C GLY A 68 -1.03 -25.75 2.20
N SER A 69 -2.35 -25.66 2.11
CA SER A 69 -3.16 -26.15 0.99
C SER A 69 -3.36 -25.14 -0.14
N LYS A 70 -2.91 -23.88 0.05
CA LYS A 70 -3.11 -22.78 -0.90
C LYS A 70 -1.93 -22.60 -1.85
N THR A 71 -2.22 -21.96 -2.98
CA THR A 71 -1.21 -21.48 -3.92
C THR A 71 -1.18 -19.96 -3.93
N GLY A 72 0.01 -19.38 -3.87
CA GLY A 72 0.21 -17.94 -3.86
C GLY A 72 1.12 -17.43 -4.98
N CYS A 73 1.02 -16.14 -5.25
CA CYS A 73 1.87 -15.44 -6.20
C CYS A 73 2.19 -14.05 -5.65
N VAL A 74 3.45 -13.68 -5.66
CA VAL A 74 3.92 -12.34 -5.31
C VAL A 74 4.19 -11.55 -6.58
N SER A 75 3.66 -10.34 -6.60
CA SER A 75 3.89 -9.37 -7.66
C SER A 75 4.35 -8.04 -7.06
N PHE A 76 5.14 -7.27 -7.80
CA PHE A 76 5.48 -5.90 -7.41
C PHE A 76 4.73 -4.90 -8.28
N LEU A 77 4.40 -3.74 -7.70
CA LEU A 77 3.74 -2.65 -8.40
C LEU A 77 4.79 -1.75 -9.04
N GLN A 78 4.78 -1.68 -10.36
CA GLN A 78 5.52 -0.72 -11.14
C GLN A 78 4.65 0.51 -11.38
N ILE A 79 5.05 1.64 -10.83
CA ILE A 79 4.35 2.91 -10.97
C ILE A 79 4.85 3.60 -12.24
N LEU A 80 4.00 3.72 -13.25
CA LEU A 80 4.29 4.39 -14.51
C LEU A 80 3.66 5.79 -14.54
N ALA A 81 2.63 6.02 -13.72
CA ALA A 81 1.93 7.29 -13.62
C ALA A 81 2.83 8.40 -13.06
N PRO A 82 2.76 9.61 -13.62
CA PRO A 82 3.42 10.79 -13.04
C PRO A 82 2.77 11.24 -11.73
N GLU A 83 1.47 10.99 -11.58
CA GLU A 83 0.67 11.28 -10.38
C GLU A 83 -0.08 10.04 -9.94
N LEU A 84 -0.10 9.79 -8.64
CA LEU A 84 -0.79 8.66 -8.03
C LEU A 84 -2.19 9.09 -7.56
N ASN A 85 -3.11 8.12 -7.50
CA ASN A 85 -4.46 8.32 -6.99
C ASN A 85 -4.65 7.54 -5.69
N ASP A 86 -5.25 8.17 -4.69
CA ASP A 86 -5.52 7.61 -3.36
C ASP A 86 -6.50 6.41 -3.38
N ARG A 87 -7.34 6.32 -4.42
CA ARG A 87 -8.29 5.20 -4.58
C ARG A 87 -7.65 3.88 -4.97
N MET A 88 -6.41 3.88 -5.49
CA MET A 88 -5.78 2.65 -5.95
C MET A 88 -5.64 1.62 -4.83
N LEU A 89 -5.19 2.05 -3.65
CA LEU A 89 -5.06 1.14 -2.51
C LEU A 89 -6.43 0.66 -2.01
N ALA A 90 -7.45 1.52 -2.05
CA ALA A 90 -8.83 1.14 -1.72
C ALA A 90 -9.34 0.05 -2.66
N ASP A 91 -9.19 0.22 -3.97
CA ASP A 91 -9.63 -0.78 -4.95
C ASP A 91 -8.91 -2.13 -4.77
N PHE A 92 -7.63 -2.14 -4.34
CA PHE A 92 -6.95 -3.40 -3.98
C PHE A 92 -7.56 -4.04 -2.74
N LEU A 93 -7.85 -3.25 -1.72
CA LEU A 93 -8.40 -3.75 -0.45
C LEU A 93 -9.86 -4.21 -0.58
N ASP A 94 -10.59 -3.69 -1.57
CA ASP A 94 -11.98 -4.07 -1.87
C ASP A 94 -12.09 -5.37 -2.70
N MET A 95 -10.96 -6.00 -3.07
CA MET A 95 -10.99 -7.28 -3.76
C MET A 95 -11.56 -8.39 -2.86
N GLU A 96 -12.48 -9.19 -3.39
CA GLU A 96 -13.10 -10.35 -2.70
C GLU A 96 -12.16 -11.57 -2.60
N SER A 97 -10.84 -11.36 -2.65
CA SER A 97 -9.84 -12.42 -2.63
C SER A 97 -8.87 -12.24 -1.47
N SER A 98 -8.24 -13.35 -1.03
CA SER A 98 -7.16 -13.27 -0.03
C SER A 98 -5.96 -12.54 -0.62
N LEU A 99 -5.70 -11.35 -0.10
CA LEU A 99 -4.68 -10.44 -0.58
C LEU A 99 -3.84 -9.90 0.59
N ILE A 100 -2.53 -9.82 0.39
CA ILE A 100 -1.63 -9.06 1.27
C ILE A 100 -1.00 -7.95 0.45
N VAL A 101 -1.14 -6.71 0.92
CA VAL A 101 -0.41 -5.57 0.39
C VAL A 101 0.69 -5.19 1.39
N SER A 102 1.93 -5.15 0.93
CA SER A 102 3.07 -4.77 1.74
C SER A 102 3.82 -3.61 1.10
N MET A 103 4.13 -2.61 1.90
CA MET A 103 4.87 -1.43 1.45
C MET A 103 6.12 -1.24 2.32
N HIS A 104 7.28 -1.23 1.67
CA HIS A 104 8.54 -0.87 2.29
C HIS A 104 8.91 0.54 1.88
N VAL A 105 8.93 1.45 2.84
CA VAL A 105 9.25 2.85 2.63
C VAL A 105 10.56 3.17 3.32
N GLN A 106 11.60 3.45 2.54
CA GLN A 106 12.92 3.79 3.03
C GLN A 106 13.21 5.27 2.78
N SER A 107 13.54 6.02 3.82
CA SER A 107 13.97 7.43 3.67
C SER A 107 15.34 7.53 3.03
N VAL A 108 15.50 8.45 2.09
CA VAL A 108 16.78 8.78 1.48
C VAL A 108 17.32 10.07 2.09
N ASP A 109 18.61 10.09 2.38
CA ASP A 109 19.28 11.33 2.81
C ASP A 109 19.09 12.43 1.76
N GLN A 110 18.68 13.63 2.20
CA GLN A 110 18.32 14.74 1.30
C GLN A 110 19.47 15.15 0.39
N VAL A 111 20.68 15.20 0.91
CA VAL A 111 21.87 15.60 0.14
C VAL A 111 22.18 14.54 -0.92
N LYS A 112 22.08 13.26 -0.54
CA LYS A 112 22.28 12.15 -1.48
C LYS A 112 21.19 12.13 -2.56
N ALA A 113 19.92 12.36 -2.18
CA ALA A 113 18.80 12.44 -3.13
C ALA A 113 19.04 13.52 -4.17
N ILE A 114 19.31 14.75 -3.75
CA ILE A 114 19.58 15.89 -4.63
C ILE A 114 20.78 15.61 -5.55
N LYS A 115 21.87 15.05 -5.01
CA LYS A 115 23.06 14.68 -5.80
C LYS A 115 22.74 13.64 -6.88
N THR A 116 21.94 12.63 -6.53
CA THR A 116 21.53 11.57 -7.45
C THR A 116 20.66 12.12 -8.58
N ILE A 117 19.67 12.99 -8.26
CA ILE A 117 18.82 13.61 -9.29
C ILE A 117 19.61 14.53 -10.18
N LYS A 118 20.52 15.36 -9.65
CA LYS A 118 21.42 16.20 -10.45
C LYS A 118 22.27 15.38 -11.43
N ARG A 119 22.81 14.24 -10.98
CA ARG A 119 23.55 13.32 -11.86
C ARG A 119 22.66 12.78 -12.97
N LYS A 120 21.44 12.30 -12.63
CA LYS A 120 20.47 11.85 -13.63
C LYS A 120 20.13 12.90 -14.66
N ILE A 121 19.91 14.16 -14.25
CA ILE A 121 19.67 15.28 -15.18
C ILE A 121 20.85 15.47 -16.12
N THR A 122 22.08 15.42 -15.59
CA THR A 122 23.31 15.55 -16.43
C THR A 122 23.40 14.41 -17.42
N ASP A 123 23.09 13.19 -17.03
CA ASP A 123 23.15 12.02 -17.92
C ASP A 123 22.05 12.10 -19.00
N LEU A 124 20.83 12.53 -18.66
CA LEU A 124 19.77 12.80 -19.64
C LEU A 124 20.16 13.90 -20.63
N GLN A 125 20.81 14.96 -20.17
CA GLN A 125 21.32 16.02 -21.07
C GLN A 125 22.39 15.50 -22.03
N LYS A 126 23.30 14.64 -21.57
CA LYS A 126 24.29 13.97 -22.46
C LYS A 126 23.60 13.13 -23.50
N MET A 127 22.62 12.30 -23.10
CA MET A 127 21.83 11.48 -24.03
C MET A 127 21.11 12.35 -25.07
N THR A 128 20.52 13.46 -24.64
CA THR A 128 19.88 14.41 -25.56
C THR A 128 20.86 14.95 -26.60
N ILE A 129 22.07 15.36 -26.16
CA ILE A 129 23.11 15.85 -27.07
C ILE A 129 23.59 14.75 -28.04
N GLU A 130 23.69 13.50 -27.58
CA GLU A 130 24.07 12.38 -28.42
C GLU A 130 23.01 12.10 -29.51
N GLU A 131 21.72 12.11 -29.14
CA GLU A 131 20.62 11.95 -30.09
C GLU A 131 20.55 13.10 -31.10
N GLN A 132 20.75 14.34 -30.67
CA GLN A 132 20.85 15.50 -31.55
C GLN A 132 22.01 15.35 -32.54
N LYS A 133 23.20 14.93 -32.10
CA LYS A 133 24.34 14.65 -32.98
C LYS A 133 24.07 13.56 -34.01
N LYS A 134 23.32 12.51 -33.60
CA LYS A 134 22.89 11.44 -34.52
C LYS A 134 21.91 11.97 -35.56
N ALA A 135 20.90 12.77 -35.13
CA ALA A 135 19.93 13.38 -36.03
C ALA A 135 20.61 14.24 -37.09
N VAL A 136 21.53 15.12 -36.69
CA VAL A 136 22.32 15.96 -37.64
C VAL A 136 23.13 15.11 -38.63
N ARG A 137 23.81 14.05 -38.16
CA ARG A 137 24.57 13.13 -39.05
C ARG A 137 23.69 12.39 -40.04
N SER A 138 22.41 12.17 -39.68
CA SER A 138 21.43 11.50 -40.55
C SER A 138 20.61 12.48 -41.39
N GLY A 139 20.95 13.80 -41.39
CA GLY A 139 20.28 14.82 -42.17
C GLY A 139 18.91 15.24 -41.66
N TYR A 140 18.59 14.92 -40.39
CA TYR A 140 17.37 15.36 -39.70
C TYR A 140 17.60 16.65 -38.88
N ASP A 141 16.50 17.34 -38.56
CA ASP A 141 16.54 18.55 -37.78
C ASP A 141 17.01 18.28 -36.34
N MET A 142 17.78 19.21 -35.74
CA MET A 142 18.28 19.11 -34.38
C MET A 142 17.16 19.12 -33.29
N ASP A 143 15.97 19.61 -33.65
CA ASP A 143 14.83 19.67 -32.76
C ASP A 143 14.08 18.34 -32.59
N ILE A 144 14.45 17.30 -33.35
CA ILE A 144 13.86 15.96 -33.22
C ILE A 144 14.53 15.22 -32.05
N ILE A 145 14.05 15.49 -30.85
CA ILE A 145 14.40 14.74 -29.65
C ILE A 145 13.33 13.69 -29.41
N PRO A 146 13.69 12.44 -29.07
CA PRO A 146 12.70 11.46 -28.64
C PRO A 146 11.83 12.03 -27.51
N SER A 147 10.51 11.98 -27.66
CA SER A 147 9.53 12.56 -26.74
C SER A 147 9.76 12.11 -25.29
N ASP A 148 10.14 10.85 -25.12
CA ASP A 148 10.41 10.26 -23.79
C ASP A 148 11.59 10.94 -23.08
N LEU A 149 12.65 11.25 -23.84
CA LEU A 149 13.85 11.88 -23.28
C LEU A 149 13.58 13.34 -22.84
N ALA A 150 12.76 14.07 -23.61
CA ALA A 150 12.31 15.41 -23.26
C ALA A 150 11.42 15.40 -22.01
N THR A 151 10.51 14.45 -21.93
CA THR A 151 9.59 14.28 -20.78
C THR A 151 10.37 13.93 -19.51
N TYR A 152 11.27 12.93 -19.56
CA TYR A 152 12.10 12.56 -18.42
C TYR A 152 13.00 13.69 -17.92
N GLY A 153 13.54 14.48 -18.86
CA GLY A 153 14.34 15.66 -18.54
C GLY A 153 13.55 16.73 -17.77
N THR A 154 12.30 16.96 -18.17
CA THR A 154 11.39 17.92 -17.54
C THR A 154 10.94 17.42 -16.16
N GLU A 155 10.55 16.17 -16.04
CA GLU A 155 10.16 15.54 -14.77
C GLU A 155 11.30 15.53 -13.75
N ALA A 156 12.52 15.21 -14.19
CA ALA A 156 13.68 15.22 -13.29
C ALA A 156 14.01 16.62 -12.78
N LYS A 157 13.85 17.66 -13.60
CA LYS A 157 14.02 19.07 -13.18
C LYS A 157 12.92 19.49 -12.20
N LYS A 158 11.66 19.13 -12.46
CA LYS A 158 10.52 19.38 -11.56
C LYS A 158 10.76 18.72 -10.20
N LEU A 159 11.16 17.46 -10.19
CA LEU A 159 11.49 16.72 -8.96
C LEU A 159 12.64 17.40 -8.19
N LEU A 160 13.69 17.84 -8.88
CA LEU A 160 14.79 18.57 -8.23
C LEU A 160 14.31 19.87 -7.57
N GLN A 161 13.44 20.62 -8.24
CA GLN A 161 12.85 21.85 -7.72
C GLN A 161 11.98 21.57 -6.48
N GLU A 162 11.19 20.53 -6.49
CA GLU A 162 10.35 20.12 -5.35
C GLU A 162 11.20 19.74 -4.14
N LEU A 163 12.26 18.96 -4.34
CA LEU A 163 13.20 18.58 -3.28
C LEU A 163 13.96 19.79 -2.70
N GLN A 164 14.20 20.84 -3.48
CA GLN A 164 14.92 22.04 -3.05
C GLN A 164 14.04 23.13 -2.43
N SER A 165 12.80 23.29 -2.92
CA SER A 165 11.96 24.44 -2.61
C SER A 165 10.73 24.16 -1.76
N ARG A 166 10.24 22.93 -1.70
CA ARG A 166 8.93 22.58 -1.08
C ARG A 166 9.01 21.75 0.18
N ASN A 167 10.17 21.64 0.80
CA ASN A 167 10.34 20.78 1.98
C ASN A 167 10.00 19.28 1.73
N GLU A 168 9.92 18.88 0.44
CA GLU A 168 9.72 17.50 0.04
C GLU A 168 10.97 16.68 0.33
N ARG A 169 10.75 15.42 0.70
CA ARG A 169 11.81 14.43 0.90
C ARG A 169 11.63 13.29 -0.07
N MET A 170 12.72 12.61 -0.38
CA MET A 170 12.71 11.44 -1.24
C MET A 170 12.69 10.15 -0.41
N PHE A 171 11.84 9.24 -0.84
CA PHE A 171 11.72 7.89 -0.30
C PHE A 171 11.89 6.87 -1.42
N LEU A 172 12.41 5.71 -1.08
CA LEU A 172 12.39 4.53 -1.95
C LEU A 172 11.25 3.63 -1.50
N LEU A 173 10.36 3.31 -2.42
CA LEU A 173 9.19 2.46 -2.19
C LEU A 173 9.36 1.13 -2.92
N THR A 174 9.20 0.02 -2.19
CA THR A 174 8.88 -1.29 -2.74
C THR A 174 7.44 -1.61 -2.37
N PHE A 175 6.60 -1.84 -3.36
CA PHE A 175 5.18 -2.16 -3.17
C PHE A 175 4.93 -3.59 -3.67
N LEU A 176 4.55 -4.48 -2.77
CA LEU A 176 4.33 -5.90 -3.05
C LEU A 176 2.85 -6.23 -2.87
N VAL A 177 2.35 -7.09 -3.75
CA VAL A 177 1.00 -7.65 -3.69
C VAL A 177 1.11 -9.17 -3.72
N VAL A 178 0.65 -9.82 -2.66
CA VAL A 178 0.56 -11.27 -2.57
C VAL A 178 -0.88 -11.68 -2.80
N ASN A 179 -1.13 -12.44 -3.83
CA ASN A 179 -2.42 -13.08 -4.08
C ASN A 179 -2.34 -14.54 -3.65
N VAL A 180 -3.38 -15.02 -2.96
CA VAL A 180 -3.50 -16.43 -2.53
C VAL A 180 -4.85 -16.98 -2.96
N ALA A 181 -4.88 -18.25 -3.38
CA ALA A 181 -6.09 -18.93 -3.80
C ALA A 181 -6.01 -20.44 -3.56
N ASP A 182 -7.17 -21.14 -3.63
CA ASP A 182 -7.27 -22.58 -3.43
C ASP A 182 -6.63 -23.39 -4.56
N ASN A 183 -6.56 -22.82 -5.75
CA ASN A 183 -6.00 -23.49 -6.92
C ASN A 183 -5.38 -22.47 -7.91
N ARG A 184 -4.59 -22.97 -8.84
CA ARG A 184 -3.86 -22.16 -9.82
C ARG A 184 -4.77 -21.35 -10.75
N GLN A 185 -5.94 -21.87 -11.12
CA GLN A 185 -6.86 -21.16 -12.00
C GLN A 185 -7.45 -19.93 -11.30
N ARG A 186 -7.92 -20.11 -10.05
CA ARG A 186 -8.42 -19.00 -9.23
C ARG A 186 -7.32 -18.00 -8.92
N LEU A 187 -6.11 -18.47 -8.64
CA LEU A 187 -4.94 -17.60 -8.47
C LEU A 187 -4.69 -16.75 -9.71
N GLY A 188 -4.72 -17.35 -10.90
CA GLY A 188 -4.57 -16.63 -12.17
C GLY A 188 -5.61 -15.53 -12.35
N ASN A 189 -6.87 -15.81 -12.00
CA ASN A 189 -7.96 -14.83 -12.05
C ASN A 189 -7.73 -13.68 -11.06
N ASN A 190 -7.31 -13.99 -9.82
CA ASN A 190 -7.03 -12.98 -8.80
C ASN A 190 -5.86 -12.06 -9.22
N VAL A 191 -4.78 -12.64 -9.74
CA VAL A 191 -3.62 -11.88 -10.25
C VAL A 191 -4.02 -11.00 -11.44
N PHE A 192 -4.85 -11.52 -12.35
CA PHE A 192 -5.38 -10.74 -13.47
C PHE A 192 -6.25 -9.57 -13.00
N GLN A 193 -7.15 -9.81 -12.05
CA GLN A 193 -8.00 -8.76 -11.46
C GLN A 193 -7.15 -7.68 -10.77
N ALA A 194 -6.17 -8.07 -9.96
CA ALA A 194 -5.23 -7.14 -9.33
C ALA A 194 -4.43 -6.34 -10.38
N GLY A 195 -4.00 -6.99 -11.46
CA GLY A 195 -3.33 -6.33 -12.59
C GLY A 195 -4.23 -5.31 -13.28
N SER A 196 -5.52 -5.61 -13.45
CA SER A 196 -6.50 -4.69 -14.04
C SER A 196 -6.72 -3.45 -13.16
N ILE A 197 -6.75 -3.62 -11.84
CA ILE A 197 -6.79 -2.49 -10.91
C ILE A 197 -5.55 -1.61 -11.07
N ALA A 198 -4.35 -2.19 -11.11
CA ALA A 198 -3.12 -1.43 -11.32
C ALA A 198 -3.16 -0.63 -12.64
N GLN A 199 -3.60 -1.25 -13.74
CA GLN A 199 -3.70 -0.62 -15.06
C GLN A 199 -4.67 0.57 -15.07
N LYS A 200 -5.78 0.49 -14.34
CA LYS A 200 -6.74 1.60 -14.17
C LYS A 200 -6.07 2.89 -13.67
N TYR A 201 -4.99 2.75 -12.90
CA TYR A 201 -4.22 3.85 -12.31
C TYR A 201 -2.87 4.09 -13.00
N ASN A 202 -2.70 3.67 -14.25
CA ASN A 202 -1.43 3.77 -14.99
C ASN A 202 -0.25 3.15 -14.23
N CYS A 203 -0.51 2.04 -13.56
CA CYS A 203 0.50 1.22 -12.91
C CYS A 203 0.49 -0.17 -13.53
N GLN A 204 1.56 -0.91 -13.36
CA GLN A 204 1.67 -2.29 -13.82
C GLN A 204 2.00 -3.20 -12.64
N LEU A 205 1.23 -4.26 -12.48
CA LEU A 205 1.53 -5.31 -11.52
C LEU A 205 2.32 -6.41 -12.22
N THR A 206 3.60 -6.54 -11.88
CA THR A 206 4.51 -7.51 -12.49
C THR A 206 4.87 -8.59 -11.50
N ARG A 207 4.73 -9.85 -11.91
CA ARG A 207 5.08 -10.99 -11.08
C ARG A 207 6.58 -11.04 -10.79
N LEU A 208 6.94 -11.42 -9.57
CA LEU A 208 8.33 -11.66 -9.15
C LEU A 208 8.77 -13.07 -9.58
N ASP A 209 9.09 -13.25 -10.88
CA ASP A 209 9.55 -14.53 -11.37
C ASP A 209 10.93 -14.86 -10.76
N PHE A 210 11.09 -16.09 -10.25
CA PHE A 210 12.26 -16.62 -9.56
C PHE A 210 12.64 -15.92 -8.24
N GLN A 211 11.78 -15.04 -7.72
CA GLN A 211 11.94 -14.32 -6.43
C GLN A 211 10.66 -14.42 -5.58
N GLN A 212 9.92 -15.53 -5.72
CA GLN A 212 8.67 -15.72 -5.00
C GLN A 212 8.88 -15.88 -3.48
N GLU A 213 9.96 -16.56 -3.09
CA GLU A 213 10.32 -16.73 -1.67
C GLU A 213 10.72 -15.40 -1.04
N GLU A 214 11.65 -14.67 -1.66
CA GLU A 214 12.10 -13.36 -1.20
C GLU A 214 10.95 -12.35 -1.16
N GLY A 215 10.07 -12.39 -2.17
CA GLY A 215 8.88 -11.56 -2.22
C GLY A 215 7.90 -11.87 -1.10
N PHE A 216 7.62 -13.15 -0.85
CA PHE A 216 6.73 -13.57 0.22
C PHE A 216 7.29 -13.21 1.60
N MET A 217 8.56 -13.50 1.86
CA MET A 217 9.22 -13.16 3.12
C MET A 217 9.27 -11.64 3.35
N SER A 218 9.45 -10.86 2.29
CA SER A 218 9.36 -9.39 2.35
C SER A 218 7.94 -8.89 2.61
N SER A 219 6.93 -9.66 2.26
CA SER A 219 5.52 -9.27 2.47
C SER A 219 5.03 -9.52 3.90
N LEU A 220 5.76 -10.29 4.69
CA LEU A 220 5.45 -10.52 6.10
C LEU A 220 5.95 -9.36 6.98
N PRO A 221 5.30 -9.06 8.14
CA PRO A 221 5.68 -7.94 9.02
C PRO A 221 6.94 -8.26 9.85
N LEU A 222 8.01 -8.68 9.16
CA LEU A 222 9.31 -9.01 9.75
C LEU A 222 10.29 -7.84 9.73
N GLY A 223 9.95 -6.74 9.05
CA GLY A 223 10.82 -5.58 8.87
C GLY A 223 11.98 -5.82 7.89
N LEU A 224 11.88 -6.86 7.05
CA LEU A 224 12.88 -7.21 6.05
C LEU A 224 12.35 -6.91 4.65
N ASN A 225 13.18 -6.33 3.80
CA ASN A 225 12.92 -6.21 2.37
C ASN A 225 14.09 -6.84 1.61
N GLN A 226 13.83 -7.95 0.95
CA GLN A 226 14.81 -8.69 0.13
C GLN A 226 14.67 -8.34 -1.36
N ILE A 227 13.69 -7.50 -1.72
CA ILE A 227 13.43 -7.10 -3.09
C ILE A 227 14.10 -5.77 -3.37
N GLU A 228 15.03 -5.76 -4.32
CA GLU A 228 15.78 -4.56 -4.71
C GLU A 228 15.01 -3.61 -5.66
N ILE A 229 13.83 -4.02 -6.13
CA ILE A 229 12.98 -3.21 -7.01
C ILE A 229 12.37 -2.08 -6.20
N GLN A 230 12.84 -0.85 -6.44
CA GLN A 230 12.45 0.33 -5.69
C GLN A 230 12.07 1.49 -6.62
N ARG A 231 11.03 2.22 -6.27
CA ARG A 231 10.63 3.47 -6.93
C ARG A 231 10.92 4.66 -6.02
N GLY A 232 11.63 5.66 -6.56
CA GLY A 232 11.80 6.94 -5.86
C GLY A 232 10.51 7.76 -5.90
N LEU A 233 10.00 8.15 -4.74
CA LEU A 233 8.80 8.97 -4.56
C LEU A 233 9.06 10.13 -3.60
N THR A 234 8.31 11.21 -3.76
CA THR A 234 8.32 12.34 -2.83
C THR A 234 7.41 12.09 -1.62
N THR A 235 7.52 12.93 -0.59
CA THR A 235 6.66 12.85 0.62
C THR A 235 5.18 12.87 0.24
N SER A 236 4.77 13.79 -0.63
CA SER A 236 3.38 13.92 -1.09
C SER A 236 2.89 12.66 -1.83
N SER A 237 3.74 12.07 -2.68
CA SER A 237 3.40 10.85 -3.40
C SER A 237 3.28 9.62 -2.48
N VAL A 238 4.13 9.51 -1.46
CA VAL A 238 4.04 8.42 -0.47
C VAL A 238 2.80 8.58 0.41
N ALA A 239 2.42 9.82 0.75
CA ALA A 239 1.24 10.09 1.57
C ALA A 239 -0.08 9.60 0.93
N ILE A 240 -0.13 9.51 -0.39
CA ILE A 240 -1.30 8.99 -1.13
C ILE A 240 -1.60 7.52 -0.79
N PHE A 241 -0.58 6.74 -0.42
CA PHE A 241 -0.77 5.33 -0.04
C PHE A 241 -1.32 5.13 1.38
N VAL A 242 -1.61 6.19 2.11
CA VAL A 242 -2.30 6.05 3.41
C VAL A 242 -3.76 5.70 3.12
N PRO A 243 -4.24 4.53 3.57
CA PRO A 243 -5.58 4.04 3.22
C PRO A 243 -6.65 4.76 4.06
N PHE A 244 -6.93 6.01 3.75
CA PHE A 244 -8.11 6.71 4.26
C PHE A 244 -9.38 6.25 3.55
N THR A 245 -9.56 4.93 3.47
CA THR A 245 -10.63 4.35 2.65
C THR A 245 -11.98 4.45 3.30
N THR A 246 -12.01 4.37 4.63
CA THR A 246 -13.24 4.50 5.41
C THR A 246 -12.96 5.24 6.70
N GLN A 247 -13.76 6.24 6.97
CA GLN A 247 -13.83 6.81 8.32
C GLN A 247 -15.00 6.14 9.02
N GLU A 248 -14.68 5.17 9.88
CA GLU A 248 -15.67 4.54 10.73
C GLU A 248 -16.02 5.46 11.90
N LEU A 249 -17.29 5.73 12.07
CA LEU A 249 -17.79 6.51 13.19
C LEU A 249 -18.78 5.65 13.98
N PHE A 250 -18.24 4.88 14.91
CA PHE A 250 -19.03 4.03 15.79
C PHE A 250 -18.65 4.32 17.23
N GLN A 251 -19.60 4.91 17.95
CA GLN A 251 -19.49 5.15 19.39
C GLN A 251 -20.46 4.23 20.11
N ASP A 252 -19.93 3.33 20.91
CA ASP A 252 -20.74 2.43 21.74
C ASP A 252 -21.10 3.14 23.04
N GLY A 253 -22.35 3.58 23.14
CA GLY A 253 -22.86 4.29 24.32
C GLY A 253 -24.39 4.21 24.40
N LYS A 254 -24.93 4.26 25.62
CA LYS A 254 -26.39 4.22 25.87
C LYS A 254 -27.13 5.37 25.18
N GLU A 255 -26.44 6.45 24.84
CA GLU A 255 -26.99 7.67 24.26
C GLU A 255 -26.53 7.88 22.81
N ALA A 256 -25.84 6.88 22.23
CA ALA A 256 -25.44 6.94 20.84
C ALA A 256 -26.65 6.82 19.92
N LEU A 257 -26.78 7.78 19.01
CA LEU A 257 -27.85 7.84 18.03
C LEU A 257 -27.41 7.21 16.71
N TYR A 258 -28.28 6.43 16.11
CA TYR A 258 -28.09 5.92 14.76
C TYR A 258 -28.26 7.06 13.75
N CYS A 259 -27.17 7.36 13.03
CA CYS A 259 -27.14 8.41 12.01
C CYS A 259 -27.31 7.89 10.58
N GLY A 260 -27.01 6.63 10.32
CA GLY A 260 -27.10 6.02 8.99
C GLY A 260 -26.10 4.89 8.80
N LEU A 261 -25.89 4.55 7.53
CA LEU A 261 -24.86 3.62 7.08
C LEU A 261 -23.72 4.38 6.42
N ASN A 262 -22.49 3.95 6.64
CA ASN A 262 -21.34 4.46 5.92
C ASN A 262 -21.47 4.06 4.43
N ALA A 263 -21.40 5.05 3.53
CA ALA A 263 -21.60 4.82 2.11
C ALA A 263 -20.54 3.91 1.45
N LEU A 264 -19.38 3.75 2.09
CA LEU A 264 -18.27 2.94 1.58
C LEU A 264 -18.22 1.55 2.22
N SER A 265 -18.28 1.48 3.56
CA SER A 265 -18.15 0.21 4.29
C SER A 265 -19.50 -0.48 4.61
N ASN A 266 -20.60 0.23 4.42
CA ASN A 266 -21.96 -0.20 4.81
C ASN A 266 -22.11 -0.48 6.32
N ASN A 267 -21.16 -0.04 7.14
CA ASN A 267 -21.20 -0.16 8.59
C ASN A 267 -22.09 0.90 9.21
N LEU A 268 -22.61 0.61 10.41
CA LEU A 268 -23.45 1.53 11.17
C LEU A 268 -22.68 2.77 11.59
N ILE A 269 -23.26 3.95 11.36
CA ILE A 269 -22.79 5.22 11.92
C ILE A 269 -23.59 5.48 13.19
N MET A 270 -22.89 5.41 14.34
CA MET A 270 -23.44 5.66 15.67
C MET A 270 -22.67 6.81 16.30
N VAL A 271 -23.37 7.84 16.77
CA VAL A 271 -22.74 9.03 17.34
C VAL A 271 -23.38 9.37 18.69
N ASP A 272 -22.57 9.46 19.72
CA ASP A 272 -22.94 10.06 21.00
C ASP A 272 -22.54 11.54 20.98
N ARG A 273 -23.52 12.41 20.79
CA ARG A 273 -23.29 13.86 20.69
C ARG A 273 -22.78 14.46 22.00
N LYS A 274 -23.04 13.83 23.16
CA LYS A 274 -22.55 14.32 24.46
C LYS A 274 -21.04 14.15 24.61
N LEU A 275 -20.42 13.25 23.85
CA LEU A 275 -18.97 13.08 23.82
C LEU A 275 -18.25 14.10 22.93
N LEU A 276 -19.00 14.86 22.12
CA LEU A 276 -18.41 15.87 21.26
C LEU A 276 -18.04 17.13 22.07
N LYS A 277 -16.89 17.74 21.75
CA LYS A 277 -16.47 19.03 22.34
C LYS A 277 -17.49 20.14 22.11
N ASN A 278 -18.20 20.09 20.99
CA ASN A 278 -19.27 21.01 20.61
C ASN A 278 -20.45 20.21 20.03
N PRO A 279 -21.48 19.93 20.83
CA PRO A 279 -22.63 19.12 20.39
C PRO A 279 -23.64 19.87 19.51
N ASN A 280 -23.37 21.14 19.18
CA ASN A 280 -24.28 21.92 18.33
C ASN A 280 -24.33 21.35 16.91
N GLY A 281 -25.51 21.25 16.34
CA GLY A 281 -25.76 20.82 14.97
C GLY A 281 -26.54 21.89 14.21
N LEU A 282 -26.32 21.94 12.88
CA LEU A 282 -27.05 22.82 11.99
C LEU A 282 -27.74 21.98 10.90
N ILE A 283 -29.06 22.07 10.83
CA ILE A 283 -29.86 21.36 9.82
C ILE A 283 -30.35 22.38 8.79
N LEU A 284 -29.81 22.28 7.58
CA LEU A 284 -30.15 23.16 6.46
C LEU A 284 -30.96 22.41 5.40
N GLY A 285 -31.88 23.12 4.73
CA GLY A 285 -32.64 22.57 3.63
C GLY A 285 -33.76 23.52 3.19
N THR A 286 -34.30 23.27 2.01
CA THR A 286 -35.45 24.02 1.48
C THR A 286 -36.75 23.77 2.28
N PRO A 287 -37.75 24.63 2.21
CA PRO A 287 -39.08 24.35 2.78
C PRO A 287 -39.65 23.02 2.26
N GLY A 288 -40.19 22.19 3.15
CA GLY A 288 -40.73 20.87 2.79
C GLY A 288 -39.73 19.72 2.74
N SER A 289 -38.41 19.95 2.92
CA SER A 289 -37.37 18.92 2.86
C SER A 289 -37.28 17.97 4.08
N GLY A 290 -38.20 18.04 5.03
CA GLY A 290 -38.24 17.16 6.21
C GLY A 290 -37.33 17.55 7.36
N LYS A 291 -36.76 18.77 7.39
CA LYS A 291 -35.84 19.25 8.48
C LYS A 291 -36.39 19.04 9.89
N SER A 292 -37.66 19.46 10.08
CA SER A 292 -38.29 19.33 11.40
C SER A 292 -38.57 17.90 11.81
N PHE A 293 -38.78 17.01 10.86
CA PHE A 293 -38.89 15.56 11.10
C PHE A 293 -37.53 14.98 11.52
N SER A 294 -36.48 15.33 10.80
CA SER A 294 -35.12 14.90 11.13
C SER A 294 -34.67 15.40 12.50
N ALA A 295 -34.92 16.67 12.81
CA ALA A 295 -34.62 17.23 14.14
C ALA A 295 -35.37 16.53 15.28
N LYS A 296 -36.67 16.25 15.08
CA LYS A 296 -37.47 15.52 16.08
C LYS A 296 -37.03 14.07 16.32
N ARG A 297 -36.39 13.45 15.35
CA ARG A 297 -35.84 12.10 15.50
C ARG A 297 -34.58 12.09 16.38
N GLU A 298 -33.85 13.20 16.45
CA GLU A 298 -32.61 13.33 17.21
C GLU A 298 -32.85 13.79 18.67
N ILE A 299 -34.06 14.27 18.99
CA ILE A 299 -34.49 14.69 20.34
C ILE A 299 -35.15 13.52 21.07
#